data_3ae624adad891c68093f27f7b978b7c6
#
_entry.id   3ae624adad891c68093f27f7b978b7c6
#
_cell.length_a   1.000
_cell.length_b   1.000
_cell.length_c   1.000
_cell.angle_alpha   90.00
_cell.angle_beta   90.00
_cell.angle_gamma   90.00
#
_symmetry.space_group_name_H-M   'P 1'
#
loop_
_entity.id
_entity.type
_entity.pdbx_description
1 polymer ?
#
loop_
_entity_poly.entity_id
_entity_poly.type
_entity_poly.pdbx_seq_one_letter_code
_entity_poly.pdbx_strand_id
1 'polypeptide(L)'
;KYKNEAIIFGDNTDTYRVDKMAEVLLRHEIDVYKLEDDIMHKKIVYNRDNSYLIPKNQKKFKLIEAIFDKRTNFNDSLFYDVSAWTFPYAFDLNFDMGVSNFKLGKKLQNIEDKKYKKVEDNAYAYLIDWSNYKAPAALNHLLNNKIITKVATKEFEINNRSFSYGTLLIPFEINKSKKIKNAFEYIS
;
A
#
# COMPACT_ATOMS: atom_id res chain seq x y z
N LYS A 1 -24.86 17.39 -5.33
CA LYS A 1 -24.10 17.21 -6.60
C LYS A 1 -23.42 15.84 -6.66
N TYR A 2 -22.99 15.23 -5.56
CA TYR A 2 -22.16 14.00 -5.53
C TYR A 2 -22.87 12.78 -4.90
N LYS A 3 -24.20 12.71 -4.98
CA LYS A 3 -24.99 11.72 -4.22
C LYS A 3 -24.63 10.24 -4.48
N ASN A 4 -24.04 9.94 -5.64
CA ASN A 4 -23.71 8.57 -6.07
C ASN A 4 -22.28 8.48 -6.64
N GLU A 5 -21.36 9.30 -6.16
CA GLU A 5 -19.97 9.26 -6.57
C GLU A 5 -19.07 8.91 -5.40
N ALA A 6 -18.12 8.05 -5.64
CA ALA A 6 -17.04 7.73 -4.72
C ALA A 6 -15.67 7.81 -5.40
N ILE A 7 -14.66 7.87 -4.57
CA ILE A 7 -13.27 7.66 -4.94
C ILE A 7 -12.89 6.27 -4.45
N ILE A 8 -12.16 5.52 -5.26
CA ILE A 8 -11.59 4.23 -4.90
C ILE A 8 -10.07 4.33 -4.93
N PHE A 9 -9.40 3.70 -3.99
CA PHE A 9 -7.95 3.55 -4.00
C PHE A 9 -7.53 2.21 -3.42
N GLY A 10 -6.42 1.67 -3.90
CA GLY A 10 -5.92 0.38 -3.45
C GLY A 10 -4.64 -0.05 -4.13
N ASP A 11 -4.04 -1.12 -3.60
CA ASP A 11 -2.90 -1.81 -4.17
C ASP A 11 -3.00 -3.31 -3.86
N ASN A 12 -2.87 -4.15 -4.88
CA ASN A 12 -2.94 -5.59 -4.71
C ASN A 12 -1.61 -6.21 -4.23
N THR A 13 -0.53 -5.44 -4.22
CA THR A 13 0.82 -5.90 -3.87
C THR A 13 1.26 -5.47 -2.48
N ASP A 14 0.93 -4.26 -2.06
CA ASP A 14 1.30 -3.69 -0.76
C ASP A 14 0.12 -3.10 0.00
N THR A 15 -0.57 -3.96 0.74
CA THR A 15 -1.75 -3.55 1.53
C THR A 15 -1.39 -2.61 2.68
N TYR A 16 -0.16 -2.65 3.19
CA TYR A 16 0.27 -1.77 4.28
C TYR A 16 0.30 -0.31 3.83
N ARG A 17 0.74 -0.06 2.59
CA ARG A 17 0.75 1.26 1.98
C ARG A 17 -0.67 1.83 1.84
N VAL A 18 -1.62 0.99 1.43
CA VAL A 18 -3.05 1.34 1.35
C VAL A 18 -3.61 1.72 2.72
N ASP A 19 -3.29 0.91 3.74
CA ASP A 19 -3.72 1.14 5.12
C ASP A 19 -3.14 2.45 5.67
N LYS A 20 -1.88 2.77 5.38
CA LYS A 20 -1.26 4.03 5.81
C LYS A 20 -1.92 5.26 5.18
N MET A 21 -2.30 5.19 3.92
CA MET A 21 -3.09 6.27 3.32
C MET A 21 -4.46 6.39 3.98
N ALA A 22 -5.14 5.27 4.24
CA ALA A 22 -6.42 5.27 4.93
C ALA A 22 -6.31 5.88 6.35
N GLU A 23 -5.24 5.61 7.10
CA GLU A 23 -4.98 6.25 8.39
C GLU A 23 -4.89 7.78 8.29
N VAL A 24 -4.22 8.30 7.26
CA VAL A 24 -4.15 9.75 7.03
C VAL A 24 -5.54 10.32 6.81
N LEU A 25 -6.36 9.68 5.98
CA LEU A 25 -7.73 10.12 5.71
C LEU A 25 -8.60 10.12 6.97
N LEU A 26 -8.50 9.06 7.78
CA LEU A 26 -9.24 8.96 9.05
C LEU A 26 -8.84 10.06 10.04
N ARG A 27 -7.55 10.42 10.14
CA ARG A 27 -7.07 11.55 10.98
C ARG A 27 -7.67 12.88 10.56
N HIS A 28 -8.01 13.03 9.29
CA HIS A 28 -8.70 14.20 8.75
C HIS A 28 -10.23 14.09 8.83
N GLU A 29 -10.75 13.13 9.58
CA GLU A 29 -12.20 12.88 9.75
C GLU A 29 -12.91 12.63 8.41
N ILE A 30 -12.23 12.01 7.46
CA ILE A 30 -12.80 11.56 6.20
C ILE A 30 -13.36 10.16 6.39
N ASP A 31 -14.62 9.97 6.00
CA ASP A 31 -15.27 8.67 6.06
C ASP A 31 -14.72 7.75 4.98
N VAL A 32 -14.09 6.66 5.40
CA VAL A 32 -13.50 5.63 4.56
C VAL A 32 -14.23 4.31 4.80
N TYR A 33 -14.50 3.56 3.75
CA TYR A 33 -15.26 2.30 3.78
C TYR A 33 -14.47 1.17 3.13
N LYS A 34 -14.63 -0.05 3.65
CA LYS A 34 -14.23 -1.26 2.92
C LYS A 34 -15.14 -1.44 1.70
N LEU A 35 -14.63 -2.13 0.68
CA LEU A 35 -15.46 -2.59 -0.41
C LEU A 35 -16.31 -3.78 0.05
N GLU A 36 -17.55 -3.87 -0.42
CA GLU A 36 -18.39 -5.07 -0.26
C GLU A 36 -17.92 -6.19 -1.19
N ASP A 37 -17.69 -5.84 -2.45
CA ASP A 37 -17.25 -6.72 -3.53
C ASP A 37 -16.04 -6.11 -4.26
N ASP A 38 -15.33 -6.92 -5.05
CA ASP A 38 -14.29 -6.42 -5.95
C ASP A 38 -14.91 -5.48 -6.99
N ILE A 39 -14.22 -4.40 -7.29
CA ILE A 39 -14.70 -3.39 -8.24
C ILE A 39 -13.71 -3.29 -9.39
N MET A 40 -14.19 -3.53 -10.62
CA MET A 40 -13.45 -3.19 -11.83
C MET A 40 -13.82 -1.77 -12.27
N HIS A 41 -12.82 -0.89 -12.33
CA HIS A 41 -13.01 0.47 -12.85
C HIS A 41 -11.83 0.84 -13.76
N LYS A 42 -12.12 1.36 -14.97
CA LYS A 42 -11.11 1.74 -15.98
C LYS A 42 -10.00 0.70 -16.21
N LYS A 43 -10.36 -0.57 -16.28
CA LYS A 43 -9.46 -1.73 -16.48
C LYS A 43 -8.58 -2.08 -15.27
N ILE A 44 -8.76 -1.45 -14.13
CA ILE A 44 -8.10 -1.79 -12.87
C ILE A 44 -9.10 -2.57 -12.01
N VAL A 45 -8.66 -3.70 -11.47
CA VAL A 45 -9.42 -4.46 -10.48
C VAL A 45 -8.99 -4.02 -9.09
N TYR A 46 -9.90 -3.42 -8.36
CA TYR A 46 -9.74 -3.07 -6.96
C TYR A 46 -10.30 -4.20 -6.10
N ASN A 47 -9.42 -4.94 -5.47
CA ASN A 47 -9.80 -6.08 -4.64
C ASN A 47 -10.38 -5.58 -3.30
N ARG A 48 -11.48 -6.20 -2.85
CA ARG A 48 -12.20 -5.82 -1.63
C ARG A 48 -11.34 -5.85 -0.36
N ASP A 49 -10.33 -6.73 -0.32
CA ASP A 49 -9.46 -6.89 0.84
C ASP A 49 -8.30 -5.89 0.87
N ASN A 50 -8.01 -5.25 -0.28
CA ASN A 50 -6.84 -4.42 -0.49
C ASN A 50 -7.18 -3.01 -1.02
N SER A 51 -8.44 -2.60 -0.92
CA SER A 51 -8.89 -1.32 -1.44
C SER A 51 -9.96 -0.70 -0.53
N TYR A 52 -10.10 0.61 -0.65
CA TYR A 52 -11.07 1.38 0.11
C TYR A 52 -11.87 2.32 -0.78
N LEU A 53 -13.09 2.63 -0.32
CA LEU A 53 -14.01 3.59 -0.94
C LEU A 53 -14.18 4.83 -0.07
N ILE A 54 -14.25 5.98 -0.73
CA ILE A 54 -14.52 7.28 -0.09
C ILE A 54 -15.71 7.91 -0.82
N PRO A 55 -16.92 7.87 -0.24
CA PRO A 55 -18.05 8.59 -0.80
C PRO A 55 -17.76 10.10 -0.83
N LYS A 56 -18.02 10.75 -1.96
CA LYS A 56 -17.80 12.23 -2.07
C LYS A 56 -18.84 13.04 -1.31
N ASN A 57 -20.00 12.45 -1.00
CA ASN A 57 -21.08 13.12 -0.29
C ASN A 57 -20.84 13.12 1.23
N GLN A 58 -19.85 13.89 1.69
CA GLN A 58 -19.54 14.08 3.10
C GLN A 58 -19.03 15.48 3.38
N LYS A 59 -18.98 15.88 4.66
CA LYS A 59 -18.65 17.25 5.09
C LYS A 59 -17.30 17.73 4.55
N LYS A 60 -16.32 16.87 4.43
CA LYS A 60 -14.95 17.18 4.01
C LYS A 60 -14.72 17.07 2.49
N PHE A 61 -15.79 17.14 1.67
CA PHE A 61 -15.69 16.89 0.22
C PHE A 61 -14.64 17.74 -0.51
N LYS A 62 -14.46 19.02 -0.11
CA LYS A 62 -13.42 19.88 -0.71
C LYS A 62 -12.00 19.42 -0.41
N LEU A 63 -11.76 18.92 0.82
CA LEU A 63 -10.47 18.35 1.20
C LEU A 63 -10.23 17.04 0.44
N ILE A 64 -11.26 16.21 0.30
CA ILE A 64 -11.17 14.97 -0.48
C ILE A 64 -10.82 15.29 -1.93
N GLU A 65 -11.48 16.27 -2.55
CA GLU A 65 -11.14 16.69 -3.92
C GLU A 65 -9.68 17.15 -4.01
N ALA A 66 -9.20 17.95 -3.08
CA ALA A 66 -7.81 18.42 -3.07
C ALA A 66 -6.77 17.27 -2.92
N ILE A 67 -7.07 16.29 -2.07
CA ILE A 67 -6.19 15.11 -1.85
C ILE A 67 -6.06 14.26 -3.10
N PHE A 68 -7.14 14.11 -3.87
CA PHE A 68 -7.20 13.22 -5.04
C PHE A 68 -7.15 13.97 -6.38
N ASP A 69 -7.00 15.29 -6.39
CA ASP A 69 -6.97 16.09 -7.61
C ASP A 69 -5.72 15.81 -8.44
N LYS A 70 -5.95 15.51 -9.73
CA LYS A 70 -4.89 15.31 -10.73
C LYS A 70 -4.78 16.55 -11.60
N ARG A 71 -4.03 17.53 -11.16
CA ARG A 71 -3.76 18.71 -12.01
C ARG A 71 -2.60 18.46 -12.94
N THR A 72 -2.89 18.43 -14.24
CA THR A 72 -1.88 18.30 -15.30
C THR A 72 -1.74 19.58 -16.13
N ASN A 73 -2.68 20.51 -15.99
CA ASN A 73 -2.68 21.78 -16.71
C ASN A 73 -2.86 22.94 -15.74
N PHE A 74 -2.04 23.96 -15.92
CA PHE A 74 -2.07 25.19 -15.13
C PHE A 74 -2.37 26.37 -16.07
N ASN A 75 -3.32 27.22 -15.70
CA ASN A 75 -3.71 28.38 -16.52
C ASN A 75 -2.76 29.57 -16.38
N ASP A 76 -1.86 29.53 -15.41
CA ASP A 76 -0.91 30.61 -15.14
C ASP A 76 0.51 30.16 -15.47
N SER A 77 1.24 31.03 -16.23
CA SER A 77 2.65 30.80 -16.57
C SER A 77 3.59 31.07 -15.39
N LEU A 78 3.13 31.80 -14.37
CA LEU A 78 3.84 32.04 -13.11
C LEU A 78 3.35 31.01 -12.06
N PHE A 79 3.71 29.79 -12.28
CA PHE A 79 3.41 28.71 -11.35
C PHE A 79 4.48 28.63 -10.26
N TYR A 80 4.08 28.91 -9.04
CA TYR A 80 4.87 28.61 -7.85
C TYR A 80 4.37 27.29 -7.27
N ASP A 81 5.22 26.28 -7.33
CA ASP A 81 4.91 24.97 -6.76
C ASP A 81 4.86 25.04 -5.23
N VAL A 82 3.70 25.34 -4.71
CA VAL A 82 3.41 25.13 -3.31
C VAL A 82 2.84 23.73 -3.18
N SER A 83 3.70 22.72 -3.32
CA SER A 83 3.58 21.37 -2.78
C SER A 83 2.15 20.87 -2.43
N ALA A 84 1.20 20.97 -3.38
CA ALA A 84 -0.06 20.25 -3.31
C ALA A 84 0.11 18.93 -4.08
N TRP A 85 0.52 17.88 -3.39
CA TRP A 85 0.74 16.57 -3.97
C TRP A 85 -0.57 15.80 -3.99
N THR A 86 -0.86 15.14 -5.11
CA THR A 86 -1.90 14.12 -5.14
C THR A 86 -1.47 12.96 -4.24
N PHE A 87 -2.06 12.83 -3.08
CA PHE A 87 -1.64 11.89 -2.03
C PHE A 87 -1.50 10.44 -2.50
N PRO A 88 -2.42 9.87 -3.31
CA PRO A 88 -2.25 8.51 -3.81
C PRO A 88 -0.93 8.28 -4.54
N TYR A 89 -0.40 9.26 -5.27
CA TYR A 89 0.90 9.14 -5.92
C TYR A 89 2.06 9.11 -4.93
N ALA A 90 1.97 9.88 -3.83
CA ALA A 90 2.98 9.84 -2.77
C ALA A 90 3.03 8.47 -2.06
N PHE A 91 1.91 7.76 -2.04
CA PHE A 91 1.82 6.38 -1.54
C PHE A 91 2.00 5.32 -2.64
N ASP A 92 2.21 5.74 -3.90
CA ASP A 92 2.31 4.85 -5.07
C ASP A 92 1.10 3.91 -5.18
N LEU A 93 -0.11 4.46 -5.08
CA LEU A 93 -1.36 3.72 -5.10
C LEU A 93 -2.14 3.95 -6.38
N ASN A 94 -2.81 2.91 -6.85
CA ASN A 94 -3.86 3.05 -7.84
C ASN A 94 -5.06 3.75 -7.22
N PHE A 95 -5.66 4.70 -7.95
CA PHE A 95 -6.90 5.34 -7.55
C PHE A 95 -7.70 5.85 -8.72
N ASP A 96 -9.01 5.90 -8.53
CA ASP A 96 -9.95 6.46 -9.49
C ASP A 96 -11.02 7.30 -8.83
N MET A 97 -11.42 8.37 -9.53
CA MET A 97 -12.51 9.25 -9.14
C MET A 97 -13.76 8.96 -9.99
N GLY A 98 -14.92 9.29 -9.45
CA GLY A 98 -16.19 9.15 -10.18
C GLY A 98 -16.69 7.71 -10.30
N VAL A 99 -16.31 6.86 -9.34
CA VAL A 99 -16.88 5.52 -9.23
C VAL A 99 -18.36 5.63 -8.90
N SER A 100 -19.20 5.01 -9.72
CA SER A 100 -20.65 4.91 -9.52
C SER A 100 -21.05 3.44 -9.38
N ASN A 101 -22.28 3.20 -8.93
CA ASN A 101 -22.82 1.83 -8.73
C ASN A 101 -21.97 0.96 -7.78
N PHE A 102 -21.55 1.53 -6.67
CA PHE A 102 -20.80 0.84 -5.62
C PHE A 102 -21.71 0.48 -4.43
N LYS A 103 -21.33 -0.56 -3.72
CA LYS A 103 -21.86 -0.87 -2.39
C LYS A 103 -20.79 -0.55 -1.35
N LEU A 104 -21.19 0.12 -0.29
CA LEU A 104 -20.32 0.41 0.84
C LEU A 104 -20.31 -0.79 1.79
N GLY A 105 -19.16 -1.32 2.05
CA GLY A 105 -18.95 -2.26 3.14
C GLY A 105 -18.85 -1.55 4.49
N LYS A 106 -18.14 -2.16 5.44
CA LYS A 106 -17.98 -1.62 6.80
C LYS A 106 -17.24 -0.27 6.77
N LYS A 107 -17.79 0.74 7.45
CA LYS A 107 -17.11 2.00 7.71
C LYS A 107 -15.91 1.77 8.62
N LEU A 108 -14.75 2.30 8.28
CA LEU A 108 -13.56 2.23 9.11
C LEU A 108 -13.69 3.18 10.30
N GLN A 109 -13.30 2.71 11.46
CA GLN A 109 -13.10 3.52 12.67
C GLN A 109 -11.59 3.71 12.93
N ASN A 110 -10.83 2.67 12.66
CA ASN A 110 -9.38 2.60 12.75
C ASN A 110 -8.87 1.57 11.75
N ILE A 111 -7.59 1.56 11.50
CA ILE A 111 -6.91 0.47 10.78
C ILE A 111 -6.54 -0.59 11.81
N GLU A 112 -7.05 -1.80 11.59
CA GLU A 112 -6.71 -2.96 12.41
C GLU A 112 -5.34 -3.51 11.96
N ASP A 113 -4.48 -3.84 12.91
CA ASP A 113 -3.21 -4.51 12.59
C ASP A 113 -3.51 -5.85 11.93
N LYS A 114 -3.03 -6.04 10.72
CA LYS A 114 -3.18 -7.30 9.99
C LYS A 114 -2.27 -8.34 10.64
N LYS A 115 -2.84 -9.48 10.99
CA LYS A 115 -2.05 -10.65 11.41
C LYS A 115 -1.33 -11.22 10.19
N TYR A 116 -0.03 -11.16 10.21
CA TYR A 116 0.80 -11.71 9.14
C TYR A 116 0.91 -13.23 9.26
N LYS A 117 1.15 -13.90 8.12
CA LYS A 117 1.37 -15.34 8.11
C LYS A 117 2.69 -15.65 8.84
N LYS A 118 2.65 -16.69 9.67
CA LYS A 118 3.87 -17.20 10.31
C LYS A 118 4.90 -17.59 9.24
N VAL A 119 6.15 -17.27 9.52
CA VAL A 119 7.27 -17.63 8.64
C VAL A 119 7.44 -19.15 8.56
N GLU A 120 7.57 -19.69 7.36
CA GLU A 120 7.77 -21.13 7.15
C GLU A 120 9.14 -21.60 7.66
N ASP A 121 9.18 -22.74 8.33
CA ASP A 121 10.35 -23.22 9.02
C ASP A 121 11.44 -23.83 8.12
N ASN A 122 11.10 -24.21 6.89
CA ASN A 122 11.96 -24.98 5.97
C ASN A 122 12.23 -24.24 4.65
N ALA A 123 12.22 -22.92 4.65
CA ALA A 123 12.54 -22.15 3.47
C ALA A 123 14.05 -22.19 3.17
N TYR A 124 14.42 -22.32 1.90
CA TYR A 124 15.81 -22.19 1.46
C TYR A 124 16.33 -20.75 1.67
N ALA A 125 15.49 -19.78 1.37
CA ALA A 125 15.72 -18.35 1.62
C ALA A 125 14.38 -17.61 1.74
N TYR A 126 14.41 -16.47 2.39
CA TYR A 126 13.29 -15.53 2.38
C TYR A 126 13.58 -14.37 1.44
N LEU A 127 12.54 -13.88 0.78
CA LEU A 127 12.62 -12.76 -0.14
C LEU A 127 11.74 -11.63 0.38
N ILE A 128 12.28 -10.40 0.36
CA ILE A 128 11.54 -9.18 0.64
C ILE A 128 11.68 -8.28 -0.58
N ASP A 129 10.58 -8.05 -1.26
CA ASP A 129 10.55 -7.14 -2.40
C ASP A 129 10.85 -5.71 -1.93
N TRP A 130 11.80 -5.04 -2.60
CA TRP A 130 12.21 -3.69 -2.22
C TRP A 130 11.12 -2.64 -2.44
N SER A 131 10.17 -2.90 -3.32
CA SER A 131 9.00 -2.06 -3.53
C SER A 131 8.04 -2.02 -2.34
N ASN A 132 8.14 -2.97 -1.40
CA ASN A 132 7.31 -3.01 -0.20
C ASN A 132 7.63 -1.85 0.73
N TYR A 133 6.61 -1.16 1.22
CA TYR A 133 6.74 -0.01 2.12
C TYR A 133 7.58 -0.30 3.37
N LYS A 134 7.48 -1.50 3.91
CA LYS A 134 8.23 -1.93 5.10
C LYS A 134 9.65 -2.43 4.79
N ALA A 135 10.06 -2.60 3.54
CA ALA A 135 11.35 -3.18 3.19
C ALA A 135 12.56 -2.46 3.82
N PRO A 136 12.64 -1.11 3.84
CA PRO A 136 13.75 -0.42 4.51
C PRO A 136 13.81 -0.67 6.02
N ALA A 137 12.65 -0.70 6.69
CA ALA A 137 12.58 -1.01 8.12
C ALA A 137 12.99 -2.45 8.40
N ALA A 138 12.54 -3.39 7.57
CA ALA A 138 12.94 -4.79 7.64
C ALA A 138 14.45 -4.95 7.46
N LEU A 139 15.03 -4.31 6.44
CA LEU A 139 16.49 -4.34 6.22
C LEU A 139 17.24 -3.83 7.42
N ASN A 140 16.87 -2.66 7.96
CA ASN A 140 17.50 -2.09 9.15
C ASN A 140 17.45 -3.06 10.34
N HIS A 141 16.29 -3.69 10.57
CA HIS A 141 16.13 -4.69 11.64
C HIS A 141 17.03 -5.92 11.43
N LEU A 142 17.10 -6.45 10.20
CA LEU A 142 17.94 -7.58 9.85
C LEU A 142 19.43 -7.27 10.08
N LEU A 143 19.91 -6.10 9.63
CA LEU A 143 21.29 -5.67 9.81
C LEU A 143 21.67 -5.47 11.29
N ASN A 144 20.80 -4.84 12.07
CA ASN A 144 21.01 -4.65 13.51
C ASN A 144 21.11 -5.99 14.25
N ASN A 145 20.40 -7.00 13.78
CA ASN A 145 20.49 -8.37 14.30
C ASN A 145 21.63 -9.19 13.66
N LYS A 146 22.52 -8.54 12.87
CA LYS A 146 23.65 -9.20 12.18
C LYS A 146 23.20 -10.41 11.34
N ILE A 147 22.07 -10.29 10.68
CA ILE A 147 21.55 -11.28 9.73
C ILE A 147 22.14 -10.95 8.35
N ILE A 148 22.79 -11.94 7.75
CA ILE A 148 23.38 -11.80 6.42
C ILE A 148 22.25 -11.69 5.40
N THR A 149 22.16 -10.52 4.78
CA THR A 149 21.19 -10.19 3.75
C THR A 149 21.91 -9.89 2.45
N LYS A 150 21.50 -10.53 1.37
CA LYS A 150 21.98 -10.28 0.01
C LYS A 150 20.95 -9.42 -0.73
N VAL A 151 21.39 -8.78 -1.80
CA VAL A 151 20.53 -7.94 -2.65
C VAL A 151 20.58 -8.44 -4.07
N ALA A 152 19.42 -8.58 -4.71
CA ALA A 152 19.33 -8.92 -6.11
C ALA A 152 19.82 -7.76 -6.98
N THR A 153 20.79 -8.03 -7.84
CA THR A 153 21.35 -7.04 -8.79
C THR A 153 20.73 -7.11 -10.19
N LYS A 154 19.81 -8.05 -10.38
CA LYS A 154 19.04 -8.26 -11.61
C LYS A 154 17.63 -8.72 -11.25
N GLU A 155 16.72 -8.51 -12.16
CA GLU A 155 15.38 -9.12 -12.09
C GLU A 155 15.48 -10.65 -12.21
N PHE A 156 14.61 -11.36 -11.52
CA PHE A 156 14.53 -12.82 -11.55
C PHE A 156 13.10 -13.28 -11.29
N GLU A 157 12.83 -14.53 -11.63
CA GLU A 157 11.53 -15.17 -11.43
C GLU A 157 11.68 -16.45 -10.62
N ILE A 158 10.78 -16.65 -9.64
CA ILE A 158 10.66 -17.90 -8.86
C ILE A 158 9.18 -18.23 -8.74
N ASN A 159 8.80 -19.46 -9.08
CA ASN A 159 7.43 -19.97 -8.96
C ASN A 159 6.39 -19.04 -9.63
N ASN A 160 6.66 -18.60 -10.86
CA ASN A 160 5.81 -17.66 -11.63
C ASN A 160 5.58 -16.30 -10.94
N ARG A 161 6.46 -15.91 -10.03
CA ARG A 161 6.49 -14.60 -9.42
C ARG A 161 7.77 -13.88 -9.78
N SER A 162 7.63 -12.71 -10.40
CA SER A 162 8.75 -11.84 -10.74
C SER A 162 9.19 -11.00 -9.55
N PHE A 163 10.49 -10.83 -9.41
CA PHE A 163 11.13 -10.00 -8.39
C PHE A 163 12.06 -9.00 -9.07
N SER A 164 11.98 -7.74 -8.67
CA SER A 164 12.82 -6.69 -9.21
C SER A 164 14.24 -6.70 -8.62
N TYR A 165 15.16 -5.99 -9.27
CA TYR A 165 16.43 -5.67 -8.64
C TYR A 165 16.19 -4.91 -7.31
N GLY A 166 17.12 -5.04 -6.37
CA GLY A 166 16.93 -4.50 -5.00
C GLY A 166 16.20 -5.46 -4.05
N THR A 167 15.54 -6.51 -4.54
CA THR A 167 14.92 -7.53 -3.69
C THR A 167 15.93 -8.10 -2.71
N LEU A 168 15.57 -8.08 -1.42
CA LEU A 168 16.42 -8.62 -0.36
C LEU A 168 16.26 -10.14 -0.32
N LEU A 169 17.38 -10.85 -0.23
CA LEU A 169 17.45 -12.29 -0.10
C LEU A 169 18.14 -12.65 1.22
N ILE A 170 17.46 -13.37 2.08
CA ILE A 170 17.93 -13.80 3.39
C ILE A 170 18.11 -15.32 3.34
N PRO A 171 19.34 -15.83 3.07
CA PRO A 171 19.61 -17.25 3.01
C PRO A 171 19.45 -17.91 4.37
N PHE A 172 18.75 -19.05 4.43
CA PHE A 172 18.51 -19.75 5.68
C PHE A 172 19.77 -20.47 6.22
N GLU A 173 20.53 -21.14 5.36
CA GLU A 173 21.72 -21.89 5.78
C GLU A 173 22.82 -21.05 6.41
N ILE A 174 23.07 -19.84 5.89
CA ILE A 174 24.14 -18.95 6.36
C ILE A 174 23.73 -18.29 7.69
N ASN A 175 22.47 -18.08 7.89
CA ASN A 175 21.91 -17.47 9.10
C ASN A 175 21.32 -18.56 9.99
N LYS A 176 21.78 -18.70 11.21
CA LYS A 176 21.23 -19.68 12.15
C LYS A 176 19.71 -19.54 12.26
N SER A 177 18.96 -20.62 12.06
CA SER A 177 17.50 -20.65 11.97
C SER A 177 16.75 -19.91 13.08
N LYS A 178 17.18 -20.10 14.34
CA LYS A 178 16.57 -19.41 15.50
C LYS A 178 16.69 -17.88 15.42
N LYS A 179 17.79 -17.40 14.85
CA LYS A 179 18.06 -15.96 14.72
C LYS A 179 17.17 -15.32 13.68
N ILE A 180 16.94 -15.99 12.55
CA ILE A 180 16.01 -15.54 11.50
C ILE A 180 14.58 -15.50 12.04
N LYS A 181 14.11 -16.57 12.71
CA LYS A 181 12.76 -16.63 13.26
C LYS A 181 12.46 -15.45 14.17
N ASN A 182 13.33 -15.19 15.16
CA ASN A 182 13.14 -14.06 16.08
C ASN A 182 13.10 -12.71 15.36
N ALA A 183 13.91 -12.53 14.31
CA ALA A 183 13.92 -11.28 13.55
C ALA A 183 12.65 -11.12 12.70
N PHE A 184 12.15 -12.21 12.10
CA PHE A 184 10.93 -12.16 11.29
C PHE A 184 9.65 -12.03 12.14
N GLU A 185 9.61 -12.54 13.36
CA GLU A 185 8.50 -12.28 14.30
C GLU A 185 8.30 -10.80 14.60
N TYR A 186 9.34 -10.00 14.48
CA TYR A 186 9.27 -8.54 14.65
C TYR A 186 8.89 -7.80 13.35
N ILE A 187 9.24 -8.35 12.19
CA ILE A 187 9.03 -7.72 10.88
C ILE A 187 7.64 -8.05 10.31
N SER A 188 7.10 -9.22 10.68
CA SER A 188 5.80 -9.74 10.19
C SER A 188 4.57 -9.05 10.81
#